data_3660912c2aef0663adf2207558bfd087
#
_entry.id   3660912c2aef0663adf2207558bfd087
#
_cell.length_a   1.000
_cell.length_b   1.000
_cell.length_c   1.000
_cell.angle_alpha   90.00
_cell.angle_beta   90.00
_cell.angle_gamma   90.00
#
_symmetry.space_group_name_H-M   'P 1'
#
loop_
_entity.id
_entity.type
_entity.pdbx_description
1 polymer ?
#
loop_
_entity_poly.entity_id
_entity_poly.type
_entity_poly.pdbx_seq_one_letter_code
_entity_poly.pdbx_strand_id
1 'polypeptide(L)'
;MSINTRRLERSFLESKTIIGVFMNYEIKCSVCRRSSPSLLDFKCPSCGQPLDVQLYIDFEAEEIQERDHTVWRYARFFPYVKETEIITLGEGWTPLVKFSDRLYFKLDHLNPTGSFKDRGSTVLISTLHKLVKKVGGYISEDSSGNAGASIAAYAARAGLKAKVYVPKDVSGPKLNQIEFYGAEVVKVSGGRSRVAEEAQKPERGKFYVGHILHPLFREGIRSLAYEIVEQLGWHVPERIYLPVSAGTLFLGVISGFEHLVESNIIEAMPKIVACQTTQVSPLYHLFRNLSYTPPEKLTSIADALVSANPPLLNLMVKRLREANGDAVIVEEDKIFNAFTELARKGFFVEPSSAVAYAAYNKQLKSKESSKCDKTVIILTGTGLKTMLKPS
;
A
#
# COMPACT_ATOMS: atom_id res chain seq x y z
N MET A 1 13.98 -18.10 -11.33
CA MET A 1 12.97 -18.13 -12.43
C MET A 1 13.44 -19.12 -13.48
N SER A 2 12.63 -20.10 -13.85
CA SER A 2 13.00 -21.07 -14.87
C SER A 2 13.00 -20.39 -16.26
N ILE A 3 13.89 -20.86 -17.14
CA ILE A 3 14.06 -20.36 -18.50
C ILE A 3 12.73 -20.28 -19.28
N ASN A 4 11.77 -21.14 -18.98
CA ASN A 4 10.46 -21.17 -19.63
C ASN A 4 9.53 -20.01 -19.27
N THR A 5 9.55 -19.52 -18.03
CA THR A 5 8.68 -18.38 -17.61
C THR A 5 9.16 -17.10 -18.28
N ARG A 6 10.47 -16.87 -18.35
CA ARG A 6 11.06 -15.71 -19.06
C ARG A 6 10.83 -15.77 -20.58
N ARG A 7 10.77 -16.97 -21.18
CA ARG A 7 10.52 -17.14 -22.60
C ARG A 7 9.06 -16.83 -22.99
N LEU A 8 8.11 -17.17 -22.13
CA LEU A 8 6.69 -16.83 -22.30
C LEU A 8 6.43 -15.32 -22.13
N GLU A 9 7.13 -14.67 -21.19
CA GLU A 9 7.08 -13.21 -21.06
C GLU A 9 7.71 -12.49 -22.26
N ARG A 10 8.88 -12.95 -22.76
CA ARG A 10 9.47 -12.40 -23.99
C ARG A 10 8.48 -12.44 -25.15
N SER A 11 7.79 -13.56 -25.38
CA SER A 11 6.79 -13.63 -26.45
C SER A 11 5.59 -12.68 -26.23
N PHE A 12 5.26 -12.35 -24.98
CA PHE A 12 4.21 -11.38 -24.64
C PHE A 12 4.70 -9.93 -24.76
N LEU A 13 5.97 -9.68 -24.47
CA LEU A 13 6.64 -8.38 -24.62
C LEU A 13 7.05 -8.11 -26.07
N GLU A 14 7.52 -9.14 -26.80
CA GLU A 14 7.88 -9.03 -28.22
C GLU A 14 6.67 -8.73 -29.12
N SER A 15 5.44 -9.10 -28.71
CA SER A 15 4.22 -8.66 -29.38
C SER A 15 3.92 -7.17 -29.19
N LYS A 16 4.65 -6.45 -28.29
CA LYS A 16 4.59 -5.00 -28.09
C LYS A 16 5.75 -4.24 -28.75
N THR A 17 6.72 -4.93 -29.36
CA THR A 17 7.84 -4.31 -30.07
C THR A 17 7.51 -4.18 -31.56
N ILE A 18 6.49 -3.45 -31.92
CA ILE A 18 6.27 -2.92 -33.26
C ILE A 18 6.29 -1.42 -33.17
N ILE A 19 7.43 -0.85 -33.59
CA ILE A 19 7.63 0.48 -34.15
C ILE A 19 6.79 1.62 -33.51
N GLY A 20 7.42 2.42 -32.63
CA GLY A 20 6.97 3.78 -32.33
C GLY A 20 5.93 3.94 -31.22
N VAL A 21 5.62 2.92 -30.43
CA VAL A 21 4.79 3.08 -29.24
C VAL A 21 5.69 3.52 -28.08
N PHE A 22 5.62 4.80 -27.71
CA PHE A 22 6.17 5.28 -26.45
C PHE A 22 5.63 4.40 -25.34
N MET A 23 6.52 3.73 -24.59
CA MET A 23 6.09 3.00 -23.41
C MET A 23 5.63 4.03 -22.38
N ASN A 24 4.34 4.00 -22.01
CA ASN A 24 3.74 4.93 -21.05
C ASN A 24 4.24 4.74 -19.62
N TYR A 25 5.07 3.74 -19.38
CA TYR A 25 5.66 3.44 -18.07
C TYR A 25 6.96 2.63 -18.19
N GLU A 26 7.74 2.66 -17.13
CA GLU A 26 8.93 1.81 -16.98
C GLU A 26 9.06 1.36 -15.52
N ILE A 27 9.47 0.11 -15.30
CA ILE A 27 9.83 -0.39 -13.97
C ILE A 27 11.34 -0.23 -13.81
N LYS A 28 11.75 0.57 -12.83
CA LYS A 28 13.16 0.90 -12.56
C LYS A 28 13.58 0.53 -11.14
N CYS A 29 14.85 0.19 -11.00
CA CYS A 29 15.45 0.05 -9.68
C CYS A 29 15.60 1.41 -9.00
N SER A 30 15.14 1.54 -7.77
CA SER A 30 15.25 2.77 -6.98
C SER A 30 16.70 3.16 -6.66
N VAL A 31 17.64 2.23 -6.76
CA VAL A 31 19.07 2.42 -6.41
C VAL A 31 19.96 2.45 -7.65
N CYS A 32 20.05 1.35 -8.41
CA CYS A 32 20.97 1.28 -9.56
C CYS A 32 20.37 1.82 -10.87
N ARG A 33 19.12 2.27 -10.86
CA ARG A 33 18.39 2.88 -11.99
C ARG A 33 18.19 1.99 -13.23
N ARG A 34 18.64 0.74 -13.20
CA ARG A 34 18.41 -0.19 -14.29
C ARG A 34 16.94 -0.55 -14.39
N SER A 35 16.47 -0.65 -15.63
CA SER A 35 15.12 -1.10 -15.95
C SER A 35 14.95 -2.58 -15.65
N SER A 36 13.76 -2.94 -15.17
CA SER A 36 13.32 -4.32 -15.06
C SER A 36 12.38 -4.64 -16.24
N PRO A 37 12.69 -5.63 -17.08
CA PRO A 37 11.87 -5.93 -18.26
C PRO A 37 10.59 -6.70 -17.93
N SER A 38 10.44 -7.17 -16.70
CA SER A 38 9.36 -8.10 -16.31
C SER A 38 8.40 -7.51 -15.31
N LEU A 39 7.09 -7.62 -15.59
CA LEU A 39 6.03 -7.29 -14.63
C LEU A 39 6.00 -8.25 -13.42
N LEU A 40 6.74 -9.36 -13.46
CA LEU A 40 6.86 -10.33 -12.37
C LEU A 40 8.01 -10.02 -11.40
N ASP A 41 8.87 -9.09 -11.75
CA ASP A 41 9.99 -8.75 -10.91
C ASP A 41 9.53 -7.91 -9.70
N PHE A 42 9.77 -8.43 -8.52
CA PHE A 42 9.49 -7.76 -7.25
C PHE A 42 10.74 -7.16 -6.59
N LYS A 43 11.91 -7.46 -7.14
CA LYS A 43 13.23 -6.92 -6.79
C LYS A 43 14.05 -6.73 -8.05
N CYS A 44 14.95 -5.78 -8.03
CA CYS A 44 15.87 -5.56 -9.14
C CYS A 44 16.69 -6.83 -9.44
N PRO A 45 16.64 -7.36 -10.68
CA PRO A 45 17.40 -8.56 -11.02
C PRO A 45 18.92 -8.34 -10.99
N SER A 46 19.38 -7.09 -11.02
CA SER A 46 20.81 -6.75 -11.03
C SER A 46 21.40 -6.55 -9.64
N CYS A 47 20.66 -5.95 -8.68
CA CYS A 47 21.22 -5.61 -7.36
C CYS A 47 20.32 -5.96 -6.18
N GLY A 48 19.17 -6.62 -6.42
CA GLY A 48 18.24 -7.07 -5.36
C GLY A 48 17.45 -5.96 -4.67
N GLN A 49 17.67 -4.69 -5.03
CA GLN A 49 17.02 -3.54 -4.40
C GLN A 49 15.57 -3.34 -4.89
N PRO A 50 14.76 -2.54 -4.17
CA PRO A 50 13.39 -2.28 -4.54
C PRO A 50 13.24 -1.70 -5.94
N LEU A 51 12.18 -2.13 -6.63
CA LEU A 51 11.74 -1.58 -7.90
C LEU A 51 10.67 -0.52 -7.66
N ASP A 52 10.56 0.42 -8.60
CA ASP A 52 9.52 1.45 -8.62
C ASP A 52 8.97 1.59 -10.05
N VAL A 53 7.75 2.11 -10.20
CA VAL A 53 7.14 2.38 -11.51
C VAL A 53 7.26 3.86 -11.79
N GLN A 54 7.86 4.19 -12.92
CA GLN A 54 7.87 5.54 -13.48
C GLN A 54 6.82 5.61 -14.59
N LEU A 55 5.86 6.51 -14.46
CA LEU A 55 4.90 6.81 -15.51
C LEU A 55 5.47 7.87 -16.45
N TYR A 56 5.12 7.77 -17.73
CA TYR A 56 5.43 8.73 -18.79
C TYR A 56 4.16 9.25 -19.47
N ILE A 57 3.05 9.14 -18.78
CA ILE A 57 1.74 9.63 -19.18
C ILE A 57 1.34 10.70 -18.17
N ASP A 58 0.95 11.86 -18.65
CA ASP A 58 0.44 12.94 -17.81
C ASP A 58 -0.95 12.59 -17.26
N PHE A 59 -1.25 13.09 -16.08
CA PHE A 59 -2.58 13.02 -15.54
C PHE A 59 -3.46 14.09 -16.20
N GLU A 60 -4.56 13.67 -16.79
CA GLU A 60 -5.53 14.54 -17.43
C GLU A 60 -6.90 14.33 -16.78
N ALA A 61 -7.51 15.39 -16.25
CA ALA A 61 -8.79 15.30 -15.54
C ALA A 61 -9.92 14.82 -16.46
N GLU A 62 -9.83 15.11 -17.74
CA GLU A 62 -10.78 14.73 -18.78
C GLU A 62 -10.77 13.22 -19.07
N GLU A 63 -9.69 12.53 -18.75
CA GLU A 63 -9.54 11.07 -18.92
C GLU A 63 -10.10 10.26 -17.73
N ILE A 64 -10.67 10.93 -16.73
CA ILE A 64 -11.29 10.29 -15.57
C ILE A 64 -12.64 9.68 -15.99
N GLN A 65 -12.84 8.44 -15.59
CA GLN A 65 -14.13 7.77 -15.78
C GLN A 65 -15.11 8.18 -14.68
N GLU A 66 -15.75 9.33 -14.80
CA GLU A 66 -16.57 9.95 -13.75
C GLU A 66 -17.67 9.07 -13.18
N ARG A 67 -18.21 8.13 -13.97
CA ARG A 67 -19.27 7.19 -13.56
C ARG A 67 -18.75 5.98 -12.82
N ASP A 68 -17.43 5.74 -12.84
CA ASP A 68 -16.79 4.67 -12.06
C ASP A 68 -16.49 5.18 -10.65
N HIS A 69 -16.96 4.48 -9.64
CA HIS A 69 -16.74 4.77 -8.23
C HIS A 69 -15.79 3.75 -7.59
N THR A 70 -14.74 3.37 -8.34
CA THR A 70 -13.68 2.46 -7.89
C THR A 70 -12.29 3.05 -8.18
N VAL A 71 -11.23 2.31 -7.89
CA VAL A 71 -9.86 2.63 -8.33
C VAL A 71 -9.81 2.81 -9.86
N TRP A 72 -10.66 2.10 -10.59
CA TRP A 72 -10.68 2.08 -12.06
C TRP A 72 -11.26 3.35 -12.68
N ARG A 73 -11.83 4.24 -11.86
CA ARG A 73 -12.07 5.64 -12.23
C ARG A 73 -10.85 6.28 -12.90
N TYR A 74 -9.66 5.85 -12.50
CA TYR A 74 -8.36 6.32 -12.98
C TYR A 74 -7.66 5.28 -13.86
N ALA A 75 -8.40 4.41 -14.54
CA ALA A 75 -7.87 3.29 -15.34
C ALA A 75 -6.82 3.73 -16.37
N ARG A 76 -7.00 4.93 -16.97
CA ARG A 76 -6.07 5.53 -17.93
C ARG A 76 -4.63 5.61 -17.39
N PHE A 77 -4.47 5.83 -16.09
CA PHE A 77 -3.19 6.00 -15.41
C PHE A 77 -2.60 4.70 -14.86
N PHE A 78 -3.17 3.55 -15.25
CA PHE A 78 -2.65 2.20 -15.03
C PHE A 78 -2.34 1.50 -16.36
N PRO A 79 -1.37 2.02 -17.16
CA PRO A 79 -1.18 1.61 -18.56
C PRO A 79 -0.71 0.16 -18.74
N TYR A 80 -0.37 -0.54 -17.66
CA TYR A 80 -0.01 -1.96 -17.63
C TYR A 80 -1.23 -2.88 -17.45
N VAL A 81 -2.43 -2.33 -17.25
CA VAL A 81 -3.69 -3.08 -17.17
C VAL A 81 -4.57 -2.74 -18.38
N LYS A 82 -5.12 -3.76 -19.02
CA LYS A 82 -6.15 -3.57 -20.05
C LYS A 82 -7.52 -3.55 -19.39
N GLU A 83 -8.42 -2.69 -19.84
CA GLU A 83 -9.79 -2.59 -19.29
C GLU A 83 -10.53 -3.94 -19.25
N THR A 84 -10.33 -4.77 -20.28
CA THR A 84 -10.91 -6.13 -20.35
C THR A 84 -10.30 -7.13 -19.38
N GLU A 85 -9.31 -6.72 -18.60
CA GLU A 85 -8.55 -7.54 -17.65
C GLU A 85 -8.75 -7.10 -16.21
N ILE A 86 -9.62 -6.13 -15.96
CA ILE A 86 -9.90 -5.59 -14.63
C ILE A 86 -10.57 -6.64 -13.73
N ILE A 87 -9.97 -6.83 -12.57
CA ILE A 87 -10.48 -7.65 -11.47
C ILE A 87 -10.82 -6.72 -10.31
N THR A 88 -12.08 -6.46 -10.08
CA THR A 88 -12.55 -5.52 -9.05
C THR A 88 -13.58 -6.16 -8.12
N LEU A 89 -13.64 -5.67 -6.89
CA LEU A 89 -14.65 -5.92 -5.86
C LEU A 89 -15.37 -4.61 -5.46
N GLY A 90 -15.13 -3.50 -6.18
CA GLY A 90 -15.69 -2.19 -5.88
C GLY A 90 -14.83 -1.34 -4.93
N GLU A 91 -13.53 -1.63 -4.84
CA GLU A 91 -12.55 -0.88 -4.05
C GLU A 91 -12.26 0.51 -4.62
N GLY A 92 -11.92 1.43 -3.74
CA GLY A 92 -11.62 2.82 -4.09
C GLY A 92 -12.83 3.74 -3.93
N TRP A 93 -12.67 4.99 -4.36
CA TRP A 93 -13.64 6.07 -4.21
C TRP A 93 -14.26 6.13 -2.81
N THR A 94 -13.45 5.83 -1.79
CA THR A 94 -13.91 5.80 -0.41
C THR A 94 -14.30 7.20 0.06
N PRO A 95 -15.26 7.34 0.99
CA PRO A 95 -15.70 8.65 1.44
C PRO A 95 -14.56 9.50 2.03
N LEU A 96 -14.55 10.79 1.68
CA LEU A 96 -13.78 11.83 2.35
C LEU A 96 -14.73 12.63 3.22
N VAL A 97 -14.74 12.38 4.54
CA VAL A 97 -15.70 12.95 5.48
C VAL A 97 -15.10 14.15 6.19
N LYS A 98 -15.78 15.30 6.12
CA LYS A 98 -15.43 16.47 6.90
C LYS A 98 -15.76 16.21 8.38
N PHE A 99 -14.71 16.12 9.21
CA PHE A 99 -14.86 15.87 10.65
C PHE A 99 -14.94 17.16 11.46
N SER A 100 -14.20 18.19 11.04
CA SER A 100 -14.28 19.55 11.55
C SER A 100 -13.98 20.54 10.41
N ASP A 101 -13.96 21.83 10.69
CA ASP A 101 -13.74 22.84 9.64
C ASP A 101 -12.46 22.62 8.82
N ARG A 102 -11.49 21.94 9.38
CA ARG A 102 -10.16 21.75 8.77
C ARG A 102 -9.64 20.33 8.76
N LEU A 103 -10.39 19.41 9.38
CA LEU A 103 -10.00 18.01 9.47
C LEU A 103 -10.97 17.15 8.67
N TYR A 104 -10.41 16.35 7.78
CA TYR A 104 -11.10 15.36 6.97
C TYR A 104 -10.57 13.97 7.26
N PHE A 105 -11.43 12.98 7.23
CA PHE A 105 -11.07 11.56 7.29
C PHE A 105 -11.30 10.91 5.93
N LYS A 106 -10.26 10.32 5.36
CA LYS A 106 -10.35 9.43 4.19
C LYS A 106 -10.63 8.02 4.69
N LEU A 107 -11.83 7.49 4.43
CA LEU A 107 -12.34 6.26 5.06
C LEU A 107 -11.91 4.98 4.32
N ASP A 108 -10.62 4.76 4.18
CA ASP A 108 -10.06 3.62 3.42
C ASP A 108 -10.25 2.25 4.12
N HIS A 109 -10.70 2.26 5.36
CA HIS A 109 -11.18 1.07 6.07
C HIS A 109 -12.52 0.52 5.56
N LEU A 110 -13.21 1.26 4.67
CA LEU A 110 -14.47 0.85 4.05
C LEU A 110 -14.27 0.11 2.71
N ASN A 111 -13.04 -0.10 2.26
CA ASN A 111 -12.78 -0.97 1.11
C ASN A 111 -13.33 -2.39 1.34
N PRO A 112 -13.60 -3.18 0.29
CA PRO A 112 -14.31 -4.47 0.36
C PRO A 112 -13.78 -5.47 1.38
N THR A 113 -12.46 -5.61 1.52
CA THR A 113 -11.89 -6.50 2.55
C THR A 113 -11.64 -5.78 3.88
N GLY A 114 -12.05 -4.52 4.01
CA GLY A 114 -11.93 -3.71 5.22
C GLY A 114 -10.55 -3.06 5.39
N SER A 115 -9.81 -2.78 4.31
CA SER A 115 -8.58 -2.01 4.39
C SER A 115 -8.13 -1.43 3.03
N PHE A 116 -7.27 -0.41 3.06
CA PHE A 116 -6.65 0.22 1.90
C PHE A 116 -5.88 -0.76 0.98
N LYS A 117 -5.57 -1.97 1.47
CA LYS A 117 -4.82 -2.99 0.72
C LYS A 117 -5.51 -3.38 -0.58
N ASP A 118 -6.82 -3.25 -0.64
CA ASP A 118 -7.63 -3.60 -1.80
C ASP A 118 -7.24 -2.80 -3.03
N ARG A 119 -6.86 -1.53 -2.87
CA ARG A 119 -6.35 -0.70 -3.96
C ARG A 119 -5.13 -1.30 -4.65
N GLY A 120 -4.18 -1.80 -3.86
CA GLY A 120 -2.99 -2.46 -4.40
C GLY A 120 -3.29 -3.84 -5.00
N SER A 121 -4.15 -4.60 -4.35
CA SER A 121 -4.51 -5.95 -4.79
C SER A 121 -5.25 -5.96 -6.12
N THR A 122 -6.20 -5.03 -6.33
CA THR A 122 -6.95 -4.94 -7.61
C THR A 122 -6.00 -4.70 -8.79
N VAL A 123 -5.09 -3.74 -8.69
CA VAL A 123 -4.16 -3.41 -9.77
C VAL A 123 -3.16 -4.54 -10.02
N LEU A 124 -2.56 -5.09 -8.96
CA LEU A 124 -1.60 -6.17 -9.08
C LEU A 124 -2.21 -7.44 -9.69
N ILE A 125 -3.38 -7.86 -9.20
CA ILE A 125 -4.05 -9.07 -9.69
C ILE A 125 -4.59 -8.84 -11.10
N SER A 126 -5.17 -7.69 -11.44
CA SER A 126 -5.60 -7.36 -12.80
C SER A 126 -4.44 -7.44 -13.80
N THR A 127 -3.25 -6.99 -13.39
CA THR A 127 -2.06 -7.05 -14.26
C THR A 127 -1.59 -8.49 -14.52
N LEU A 128 -1.65 -9.37 -13.50
CA LEU A 128 -0.96 -10.66 -13.54
C LEU A 128 -1.87 -11.87 -13.81
N HIS A 129 -3.17 -11.78 -13.56
CA HIS A 129 -4.05 -12.96 -13.52
C HIS A 129 -4.07 -13.79 -14.81
N LYS A 130 -4.06 -13.14 -15.98
CA LYS A 130 -4.04 -13.87 -17.26
C LYS A 130 -2.76 -14.66 -17.48
N LEU A 131 -1.62 -14.06 -17.08
CA LEU A 131 -0.33 -14.73 -17.18
C LEU A 131 -0.28 -15.94 -16.24
N VAL A 132 -0.72 -15.78 -15.00
CA VAL A 132 -0.79 -16.88 -14.01
C VAL A 132 -1.68 -18.01 -14.51
N LYS A 133 -2.88 -17.70 -15.03
CA LYS A 133 -3.80 -18.70 -15.60
C LYS A 133 -3.22 -19.43 -16.80
N LYS A 134 -2.56 -18.71 -17.71
CA LYS A 134 -1.98 -19.30 -18.95
C LYS A 134 -0.98 -20.41 -18.66
N VAL A 135 -0.27 -20.34 -17.55
CA VAL A 135 0.72 -21.36 -17.16
C VAL A 135 0.19 -22.37 -16.12
N GLY A 136 -1.10 -22.29 -15.77
CA GLY A 136 -1.70 -23.14 -14.73
C GLY A 136 -1.08 -22.91 -13.35
N GLY A 137 -0.61 -21.68 -13.09
CA GLY A 137 0.12 -21.32 -11.89
C GLY A 137 -0.75 -20.93 -10.69
N TYR A 138 -0.09 -20.49 -9.64
CA TYR A 138 -0.71 -19.95 -8.43
C TYR A 138 0.08 -18.75 -7.90
N ILE A 139 -0.58 -17.88 -7.13
CA ILE A 139 0.07 -16.75 -6.48
C ILE A 139 0.50 -17.08 -5.07
N SER A 140 1.57 -16.43 -4.59
CA SER A 140 2.06 -16.54 -3.20
C SER A 140 2.23 -15.17 -2.56
N GLU A 141 1.80 -15.06 -1.29
CA GLU A 141 1.87 -13.86 -0.44
C GLU A 141 2.39 -14.23 0.95
N ASP A 142 3.08 -13.31 1.65
CA ASP A 142 3.70 -13.54 2.97
C ASP A 142 3.08 -12.71 4.11
N SER A 143 1.79 -12.47 4.04
CA SER A 143 1.08 -11.68 5.06
C SER A 143 -0.09 -12.43 5.69
N SER A 144 -0.06 -12.57 7.01
CA SER A 144 -1.22 -13.04 7.81
C SER A 144 -2.25 -11.96 8.13
N GLY A 145 -2.02 -10.72 7.67
CA GLY A 145 -2.82 -9.54 7.98
C GLY A 145 -3.71 -9.07 6.83
N ASN A 146 -3.99 -7.77 6.83
CA ASN A 146 -4.84 -7.13 5.83
C ASN A 146 -4.39 -7.37 4.38
N ALA A 147 -3.09 -7.46 4.11
CA ALA A 147 -2.61 -7.72 2.76
C ALA A 147 -2.90 -9.15 2.30
N GLY A 148 -2.66 -10.15 3.16
CA GLY A 148 -3.01 -11.54 2.84
C GLY A 148 -4.50 -11.70 2.60
N ALA A 149 -5.36 -11.09 3.43
CA ALA A 149 -6.81 -11.12 3.24
C ALA A 149 -7.22 -10.46 1.91
N SER A 150 -6.66 -9.31 1.58
CA SER A 150 -6.94 -8.62 0.32
C SER A 150 -6.48 -9.44 -0.89
N ILE A 151 -5.23 -9.89 -0.93
CA ILE A 151 -4.72 -10.73 -2.03
C ILE A 151 -5.54 -12.00 -2.20
N ALA A 152 -5.95 -12.67 -1.11
CA ALA A 152 -6.80 -13.85 -1.17
C ALA A 152 -8.17 -13.55 -1.82
N ALA A 153 -8.80 -12.43 -1.45
CA ALA A 153 -10.08 -12.02 -2.01
C ALA A 153 -10.01 -11.76 -3.53
N TYR A 154 -9.00 -10.99 -3.96
CA TYR A 154 -8.83 -10.67 -5.39
C TYR A 154 -8.37 -11.88 -6.21
N ALA A 155 -7.58 -12.79 -5.60
CA ALA A 155 -7.27 -14.07 -6.23
C ALA A 155 -8.53 -14.93 -6.45
N ALA A 156 -9.38 -15.04 -5.43
CA ALA A 156 -10.67 -15.74 -5.55
C ALA A 156 -11.55 -15.10 -6.64
N ARG A 157 -11.68 -13.77 -6.65
CA ARG A 157 -12.43 -13.03 -7.68
C ARG A 157 -11.88 -13.28 -9.09
N ALA A 158 -10.56 -13.39 -9.23
CA ALA A 158 -9.90 -13.71 -10.49
C ALA A 158 -9.94 -15.19 -10.85
N GLY A 159 -10.43 -16.09 -9.99
CA GLY A 159 -10.37 -17.54 -10.18
C GLY A 159 -8.93 -18.08 -10.19
N LEU A 160 -8.05 -17.52 -9.35
CA LEU A 160 -6.68 -17.97 -9.17
C LEU A 160 -6.54 -18.79 -7.89
N LYS A 161 -5.66 -19.78 -7.91
CA LYS A 161 -5.17 -20.41 -6.69
C LYS A 161 -4.22 -19.46 -5.97
N ALA A 162 -4.35 -19.36 -4.63
CA ALA A 162 -3.48 -18.56 -3.80
C ALA A 162 -2.94 -19.37 -2.62
N LYS A 163 -1.65 -19.18 -2.29
CA LYS A 163 -1.02 -19.68 -1.07
C LYS A 163 -0.53 -18.50 -0.25
N VAL A 164 -1.01 -18.41 0.99
CA VAL A 164 -0.61 -17.35 1.92
C VAL A 164 0.26 -17.96 3.00
N TYR A 165 1.52 -17.57 3.00
CA TYR A 165 2.51 -18.02 3.97
C TYR A 165 2.41 -17.18 5.25
N VAL A 166 2.32 -17.85 6.40
CA VAL A 166 2.08 -17.20 7.68
C VAL A 166 2.94 -17.81 8.79
N PRO A 167 3.24 -17.08 9.88
CA PRO A 167 3.88 -17.67 11.05
C PRO A 167 3.02 -18.80 11.63
N LYS A 168 3.66 -19.87 12.16
CA LYS A 168 2.98 -21.07 12.66
C LYS A 168 1.92 -20.77 13.70
N ASP A 169 2.20 -19.83 14.60
CA ASP A 169 1.38 -19.55 15.78
C ASP A 169 0.39 -18.38 15.58
N VAL A 170 0.24 -17.90 14.33
CA VAL A 170 -0.71 -16.81 14.04
C VAL A 170 -2.14 -17.32 14.06
N SER A 171 -3.04 -16.49 14.57
CA SER A 171 -4.48 -16.72 14.61
C SER A 171 -5.24 -15.40 14.53
N GLY A 172 -6.55 -15.45 14.40
CA GLY A 172 -7.42 -14.28 14.49
C GLY A 172 -8.22 -13.98 13.23
N PRO A 173 -9.05 -12.91 13.26
CA PRO A 173 -10.04 -12.64 12.23
C PRO A 173 -9.46 -12.44 10.82
N LYS A 174 -8.26 -11.86 10.71
CA LYS A 174 -7.60 -11.65 9.42
C LYS A 174 -7.20 -12.99 8.77
N LEU A 175 -6.75 -13.96 9.57
CA LEU A 175 -6.42 -15.31 9.07
C LEU A 175 -7.67 -16.06 8.62
N ASN A 176 -8.74 -16.04 9.45
CA ASN A 176 -10.01 -16.63 9.07
C ASN A 176 -10.52 -16.06 7.73
N GLN A 177 -10.38 -14.75 7.52
CA GLN A 177 -10.78 -14.11 6.28
C GLN A 177 -9.99 -14.66 5.08
N ILE A 178 -8.68 -14.91 5.22
CA ILE A 178 -7.83 -15.52 4.18
C ILE A 178 -8.36 -16.92 3.82
N GLU A 179 -8.67 -17.74 4.83
CA GLU A 179 -9.16 -19.10 4.65
C GLU A 179 -10.56 -19.13 4.00
N PHE A 180 -11.47 -18.24 4.41
CA PHE A 180 -12.81 -18.15 3.82
C PHE A 180 -12.81 -17.68 2.38
N TYR A 181 -11.81 -16.92 1.94
CA TYR A 181 -11.61 -16.60 0.51
C TYR A 181 -11.02 -17.77 -0.29
N GLY A 182 -10.76 -18.91 0.34
CA GLY A 182 -10.30 -20.14 -0.30
C GLY A 182 -8.79 -20.18 -0.59
N ALA A 183 -8.00 -19.29 0.01
CA ALA A 183 -6.55 -19.37 -0.10
C ALA A 183 -5.99 -20.49 0.81
N GLU A 184 -5.02 -21.25 0.31
CA GLU A 184 -4.25 -22.21 1.10
C GLU A 184 -3.34 -21.45 2.09
N VAL A 185 -3.53 -21.67 3.39
CA VAL A 185 -2.68 -21.12 4.44
C VAL A 185 -1.50 -22.05 4.69
N VAL A 186 -0.29 -21.58 4.41
CA VAL A 186 0.95 -22.32 4.64
C VAL A 186 1.62 -21.82 5.92
N LYS A 187 1.56 -22.61 6.99
CA LYS A 187 2.17 -22.27 8.29
C LYS A 187 3.67 -22.55 8.29
N VAL A 188 4.46 -21.52 8.59
CA VAL A 188 5.94 -21.55 8.57
C VAL A 188 6.48 -21.31 9.96
N SER A 189 7.40 -22.17 10.42
CA SER A 189 8.15 -21.99 11.68
C SER A 189 9.37 -21.06 11.46
N GLY A 190 9.78 -20.28 12.46
CA GLY A 190 11.01 -19.48 12.42
C GLY A 190 10.81 -17.97 12.20
N GLY A 191 9.62 -17.46 12.44
CA GLY A 191 9.36 -16.03 12.45
C GLY A 191 9.16 -15.39 11.06
N ARG A 192 8.98 -14.06 11.04
CA ARG A 192 8.50 -13.34 9.86
C ARG A 192 9.48 -13.37 8.67
N SER A 193 10.79 -13.30 8.92
CA SER A 193 11.80 -13.37 7.85
C SER A 193 11.75 -14.72 7.13
N ARG A 194 11.59 -15.80 7.90
CA ARG A 194 11.48 -17.14 7.32
C ARG A 194 10.21 -17.31 6.50
N VAL A 195 9.09 -16.74 6.94
CA VAL A 195 7.84 -16.72 6.19
C VAL A 195 8.03 -16.04 4.82
N ALA A 196 8.67 -14.87 4.80
CA ALA A 196 8.96 -14.15 3.56
C ALA A 196 9.90 -14.95 2.63
N GLU A 197 10.95 -15.59 3.17
CA GLU A 197 11.85 -16.45 2.40
C GLU A 197 11.09 -17.60 1.74
N GLU A 198 10.25 -18.32 2.48
CA GLU A 198 9.47 -19.45 1.95
C GLU A 198 8.48 -19.01 0.87
N ALA A 199 7.81 -17.86 1.07
CA ALA A 199 6.90 -17.31 0.07
C ALA A 199 7.63 -16.91 -1.23
N GLN A 200 8.86 -16.41 -1.13
CA GLN A 200 9.67 -15.95 -2.27
C GLN A 200 10.46 -17.08 -2.97
N LYS A 201 10.59 -18.27 -2.37
CA LYS A 201 11.33 -19.38 -2.99
C LYS A 201 10.82 -19.64 -4.41
N PRO A 202 11.72 -19.70 -5.40
CA PRO A 202 11.33 -20.06 -6.77
C PRO A 202 10.75 -21.47 -6.84
N GLU A 203 9.59 -21.60 -7.44
CA GLU A 203 8.91 -22.86 -7.70
C GLU A 203 8.20 -22.78 -9.06
N ARG A 204 8.09 -23.88 -9.79
CA ARG A 204 7.40 -23.90 -11.08
C ARG A 204 5.92 -23.53 -10.92
N GLY A 205 5.47 -22.53 -11.65
CA GLY A 205 4.08 -22.05 -11.60
C GLY A 205 3.75 -21.17 -10.39
N LYS A 206 4.69 -20.87 -9.53
CA LYS A 206 4.53 -19.95 -8.38
C LYS A 206 4.87 -18.52 -8.79
N PHE A 207 3.97 -17.60 -8.47
CA PHE A 207 4.14 -16.16 -8.71
C PHE A 207 4.05 -15.42 -7.37
N TYR A 208 5.19 -14.90 -6.92
CA TYR A 208 5.21 -14.09 -5.71
C TYR A 208 4.63 -12.70 -5.96
N VAL A 209 3.57 -12.37 -5.21
CA VAL A 209 2.85 -11.10 -5.31
C VAL A 209 2.93 -10.27 -4.02
N GLY A 210 4.00 -10.45 -3.26
CA GLY A 210 4.19 -9.83 -1.96
C GLY A 210 4.00 -8.32 -1.98
N HIS A 211 2.99 -7.86 -1.26
CA HIS A 211 2.49 -6.49 -1.24
C HIS A 211 3.56 -5.43 -0.90
N ILE A 212 4.61 -5.80 -0.16
CA ILE A 212 5.68 -4.86 0.21
C ILE A 212 6.63 -4.60 -0.97
N LEU A 213 7.06 -5.68 -1.61
CA LEU A 213 8.13 -5.63 -2.60
C LEU A 213 7.64 -5.40 -4.02
N HIS A 214 6.45 -5.90 -4.36
CA HIS A 214 5.96 -5.82 -5.72
C HIS A 214 5.57 -4.37 -6.07
N PRO A 215 6.23 -3.73 -7.07
CA PRO A 215 6.00 -2.31 -7.36
C PRO A 215 4.55 -2.01 -7.78
N LEU A 216 3.91 -2.89 -8.53
CA LEU A 216 2.54 -2.70 -9.01
C LEU A 216 1.49 -2.67 -7.88
N PHE A 217 1.80 -3.22 -6.70
CA PHE A 217 0.90 -3.08 -5.55
C PHE A 217 0.80 -1.62 -5.09
N ARG A 218 1.92 -0.89 -5.10
CA ARG A 218 1.94 0.53 -4.72
C ARG A 218 1.22 1.41 -5.72
N GLU A 219 1.18 0.99 -6.98
CA GLU A 219 0.50 1.72 -8.05
C GLU A 219 -1.00 1.86 -7.78
N GLY A 220 -1.68 0.79 -7.37
CA GLY A 220 -3.10 0.89 -7.00
C GLY A 220 -3.36 1.87 -5.85
N ILE A 221 -2.41 1.99 -4.91
CA ILE A 221 -2.51 2.93 -3.78
C ILE A 221 -2.31 4.39 -4.24
N ARG A 222 -1.64 4.63 -5.36
CA ARG A 222 -1.49 5.94 -6.00
C ARG A 222 -2.84 6.66 -6.20
N SER A 223 -3.90 5.91 -6.52
CA SER A 223 -5.27 6.42 -6.68
C SER A 223 -5.79 7.20 -5.47
N LEU A 224 -5.25 6.94 -4.27
CA LEU A 224 -5.65 7.63 -3.05
C LEU A 224 -5.35 9.13 -3.10
N ALA A 225 -4.21 9.52 -3.69
CA ALA A 225 -3.87 10.92 -3.90
C ALA A 225 -4.82 11.60 -4.89
N TYR A 226 -5.14 10.90 -5.99
CA TYR A 226 -6.09 11.39 -7.00
C TYR A 226 -7.47 11.64 -6.39
N GLU A 227 -8.01 10.65 -5.67
CA GLU A 227 -9.30 10.75 -5.01
C GLU A 227 -9.35 11.88 -3.98
N ILE A 228 -8.32 12.06 -3.17
CA ILE A 228 -8.28 13.13 -2.16
C ILE A 228 -8.36 14.50 -2.84
N VAL A 229 -7.58 14.74 -3.89
CA VAL A 229 -7.56 16.01 -4.60
C VAL A 229 -8.88 16.25 -5.33
N GLU A 230 -9.40 15.25 -6.03
CA GLU A 230 -10.69 15.34 -6.73
C GLU A 230 -11.85 15.59 -5.76
N GLN A 231 -11.93 14.84 -4.65
CA GLN A 231 -12.99 15.00 -3.64
C GLN A 231 -12.90 16.32 -2.86
N LEU A 232 -11.75 16.98 -2.88
CA LEU A 232 -11.57 18.34 -2.35
C LEU A 232 -11.83 19.42 -3.42
N GLY A 233 -12.37 19.06 -4.58
CA GLY A 233 -12.63 19.99 -5.69
C GLY A 233 -11.34 20.51 -6.33
N TRP A 234 -10.37 19.62 -6.53
CA TRP A 234 -9.04 19.89 -7.11
C TRP A 234 -8.17 20.82 -6.24
N HIS A 235 -8.45 20.84 -4.94
CA HIS A 235 -7.62 21.56 -3.97
C HIS A 235 -6.74 20.59 -3.20
N VAL A 236 -5.50 20.98 -2.97
CA VAL A 236 -4.55 20.19 -2.19
C VAL A 236 -4.75 20.49 -0.70
N PRO A 237 -4.84 19.47 0.18
CA PRO A 237 -4.78 19.70 1.60
C PRO A 237 -3.36 20.13 2.00
N GLU A 238 -3.21 20.94 3.04
CA GLU A 238 -1.89 21.36 3.50
C GLU A 238 -1.10 20.21 4.13
N ARG A 239 -1.81 19.25 4.76
CA ARG A 239 -1.18 18.10 5.44
C ARG A 239 -1.95 16.80 5.23
N ILE A 240 -1.20 15.71 5.13
CA ILE A 240 -1.75 14.34 5.15
C ILE A 240 -1.03 13.54 6.23
N TYR A 241 -1.81 13.00 7.18
CA TYR A 241 -1.31 12.07 8.18
C TYR A 241 -1.66 10.64 7.79
N LEU A 242 -0.66 9.78 7.80
CA LEU A 242 -0.85 8.36 7.50
C LEU A 242 0.07 7.46 8.33
N PRO A 243 -0.40 6.27 8.75
CA PRO A 243 0.41 5.33 9.49
C PRO A 243 1.42 4.65 8.58
N VAL A 244 2.67 4.47 9.06
CA VAL A 244 3.75 3.89 8.26
C VAL A 244 4.34 2.66 8.95
N SER A 245 4.34 1.55 8.22
CA SER A 245 5.02 0.29 8.56
C SER A 245 6.05 -0.05 7.47
N ALA A 246 5.75 -1.00 6.60
CA ALA A 246 6.63 -1.42 5.51
C ALA A 246 6.66 -0.45 4.30
N GLY A 247 5.81 0.58 4.28
CA GLY A 247 5.92 1.71 3.35
C GLY A 247 4.98 1.69 2.14
N THR A 248 4.15 0.68 1.95
CA THR A 248 3.29 0.58 0.74
C THR A 248 2.28 1.72 0.62
N LEU A 249 1.57 2.07 1.72
CA LEU A 249 0.65 3.21 1.74
C LEU A 249 1.40 4.52 1.46
N PHE A 250 2.44 4.74 2.23
CA PHE A 250 3.25 5.95 2.19
C PHE A 250 3.81 6.23 0.79
N LEU A 251 4.49 5.24 0.19
CA LEU A 251 5.09 5.38 -1.13
C LEU A 251 4.04 5.53 -2.24
N GLY A 252 2.93 4.79 -2.17
CA GLY A 252 1.86 4.93 -3.15
C GLY A 252 1.21 6.32 -3.12
N VAL A 253 0.93 6.86 -1.92
CA VAL A 253 0.37 8.20 -1.76
C VAL A 253 1.34 9.27 -2.29
N ILE A 254 2.62 9.20 -1.93
CA ILE A 254 3.64 10.13 -2.45
C ILE A 254 3.69 10.06 -3.98
N SER A 255 3.78 8.86 -4.57
CA SER A 255 3.84 8.71 -6.02
C SER A 255 2.60 9.26 -6.73
N GLY A 256 1.43 9.21 -6.08
CA GLY A 256 0.23 9.82 -6.62
C GLY A 256 0.29 11.35 -6.64
N PHE A 257 0.75 11.97 -5.56
CA PHE A 257 0.91 13.42 -5.52
C PHE A 257 2.03 13.92 -6.44
N GLU A 258 3.15 13.19 -6.54
CA GLU A 258 4.21 13.52 -7.49
C GLU A 258 3.70 13.51 -8.93
N HIS A 259 2.91 12.49 -9.31
CA HIS A 259 2.31 12.41 -10.64
C HIS A 259 1.38 13.61 -10.93
N LEU A 260 0.57 14.03 -9.94
CA LEU A 260 -0.27 15.24 -10.09
C LEU A 260 0.54 16.53 -10.24
N VAL A 261 1.68 16.65 -9.53
CA VAL A 261 2.60 17.80 -9.67
C VAL A 261 3.31 17.76 -11.04
N GLU A 262 3.84 16.62 -11.43
CA GLU A 262 4.53 16.44 -12.73
C GLU A 262 3.60 16.72 -13.91
N SER A 263 2.30 16.44 -13.75
CA SER A 263 1.24 16.72 -14.74
C SER A 263 0.65 18.13 -14.63
N ASN A 264 1.16 18.99 -13.75
CA ASN A 264 0.67 20.37 -13.52
C ASN A 264 -0.80 20.46 -13.08
N ILE A 265 -1.37 19.41 -12.50
CA ILE A 265 -2.73 19.41 -11.92
C ILE A 265 -2.75 20.14 -10.57
N ILE A 266 -1.67 20.04 -9.82
CA ILE A 266 -1.45 20.74 -8.56
C ILE A 266 -0.09 21.44 -8.56
N GLU A 267 0.01 22.58 -7.89
CA GLU A 267 1.26 23.37 -7.87
C GLU A 267 2.32 22.74 -6.95
N ALA A 268 1.92 22.12 -5.86
CA ALA A 268 2.83 21.53 -4.88
C ALA A 268 2.19 20.36 -4.14
N MET A 269 3.03 19.47 -3.63
CA MET A 269 2.60 18.35 -2.80
C MET A 269 2.14 18.83 -1.41
N PRO A 270 1.15 18.14 -0.78
CA PRO A 270 0.85 18.35 0.63
C PRO A 270 2.03 17.92 1.50
N LYS A 271 2.16 18.48 2.69
CA LYS A 271 3.12 17.98 3.68
C LYS A 271 2.68 16.61 4.18
N ILE A 272 3.42 15.57 3.80
CA ILE A 272 3.16 14.19 4.24
C ILE A 272 3.74 14.00 5.64
N VAL A 273 2.92 13.56 6.58
CA VAL A 273 3.32 13.25 7.96
C VAL A 273 3.26 11.73 8.17
N ALA A 274 4.44 11.12 8.22
CA ALA A 274 4.60 9.70 8.45
C ALA A 274 4.48 9.36 9.94
N CYS A 275 3.46 8.58 10.33
CA CYS A 275 3.15 8.30 11.72
C CYS A 275 3.57 6.88 12.10
N GLN A 276 4.39 6.75 13.15
CA GLN A 276 4.83 5.47 13.72
C GLN A 276 4.55 5.40 15.22
N THR A 277 4.72 4.22 15.81
CA THR A 277 4.60 4.05 17.27
C THR A 277 5.97 4.22 17.93
N THR A 278 6.03 4.57 19.19
CA THR A 278 7.30 4.59 19.96
C THR A 278 7.92 3.21 20.07
N GLN A 279 7.15 2.14 19.98
CA GLN A 279 7.61 0.75 20.04
C GLN A 279 8.35 0.33 18.76
N VAL A 280 7.88 0.79 17.58
CA VAL A 280 8.47 0.40 16.30
C VAL A 280 8.51 1.60 15.36
N SER A 281 9.66 2.27 15.26
CA SER A 281 9.83 3.56 14.58
C SER A 281 11.10 3.72 13.74
N PRO A 282 11.45 2.72 12.88
CA PRO A 282 12.69 2.78 12.11
C PRO A 282 12.75 3.98 11.15
N LEU A 283 11.62 4.35 10.53
CA LEU A 283 11.59 5.50 9.62
C LEU A 283 11.84 6.81 10.37
N TYR A 284 11.17 7.02 11.50
CA TYR A 284 11.38 8.22 12.32
C TYR A 284 12.83 8.40 12.70
N HIS A 285 13.46 7.35 13.23
CA HIS A 285 14.86 7.42 13.68
C HIS A 285 15.82 7.71 12.52
N LEU A 286 15.70 7.00 11.40
CA LEU A 286 16.55 7.24 10.24
C LEU A 286 16.31 8.62 9.61
N PHE A 287 15.07 9.09 9.57
CA PHE A 287 14.72 10.43 9.05
C PHE A 287 15.33 11.53 9.91
N ARG A 288 15.34 11.36 11.24
CA ARG A 288 15.91 12.30 12.22
C ARG A 288 17.42 12.11 12.44
N ASN A 289 18.07 11.20 11.69
CA ASN A 289 19.49 10.81 11.88
C ASN A 289 19.80 10.32 13.31
N LEU A 290 18.86 9.61 13.91
CA LEU A 290 18.97 8.98 15.23
C LEU A 290 19.29 7.50 15.09
N SER A 291 19.98 6.93 16.08
CA SER A 291 20.19 5.48 16.17
C SER A 291 18.86 4.77 16.44
N TYR A 292 18.65 3.64 15.78
CA TYR A 292 17.51 2.77 16.00
C TYR A 292 17.95 1.36 16.33
N THR A 293 17.52 0.87 17.48
CA THR A 293 17.69 -0.53 17.88
C THR A 293 16.30 -1.15 17.93
N PRO A 294 16.01 -2.15 17.07
CA PRO A 294 14.73 -2.85 17.14
C PRO A 294 14.53 -3.48 18.52
N PRO A 295 13.32 -3.40 19.10
CA PRO A 295 13.03 -4.06 20.37
C PRO A 295 13.11 -5.59 20.19
N GLU A 296 13.55 -6.30 21.24
CA GLU A 296 13.64 -7.77 21.24
C GLU A 296 12.27 -8.41 20.95
N LYS A 297 11.21 -7.83 21.50
CA LYS A 297 9.84 -8.25 21.26
C LYS A 297 9.06 -7.12 20.58
N LEU A 298 8.61 -7.40 19.36
CA LEU A 298 7.78 -6.47 18.60
C LEU A 298 6.35 -6.50 19.14
N THR A 299 6.07 -5.63 20.10
CA THR A 299 4.74 -5.49 20.71
C THR A 299 4.21 -4.08 20.49
N SER A 300 3.04 -3.97 19.91
CA SER A 300 2.28 -2.72 19.83
C SER A 300 0.81 -3.07 19.68
N ILE A 301 -0.09 -2.27 20.24
CA ILE A 301 -1.52 -2.39 19.95
C ILE A 301 -1.81 -2.11 18.47
N ALA A 302 -0.93 -1.38 17.79
CA ALA A 302 -0.95 -1.13 16.35
C ALA A 302 -0.28 -2.29 15.59
N ASP A 303 -0.86 -3.48 15.63
CA ASP A 303 -0.32 -4.76 15.14
C ASP A 303 0.13 -4.73 13.66
N ALA A 304 -0.50 -3.91 12.82
CA ALA A 304 -0.12 -3.76 11.43
C ALA A 304 1.13 -2.87 11.22
N LEU A 305 1.66 -2.23 12.27
CA LEU A 305 2.82 -1.32 12.19
C LEU A 305 4.13 -1.90 12.76
N VAL A 306 4.19 -3.20 13.01
CA VAL A 306 5.32 -3.86 13.69
C VAL A 306 6.44 -4.32 12.74
N SER A 307 6.80 -3.53 11.73
CA SER A 307 7.93 -3.80 10.84
C SER A 307 9.20 -3.10 11.32
N ALA A 308 10.06 -3.82 12.01
CA ALA A 308 11.28 -3.26 12.60
C ALA A 308 12.39 -2.96 11.57
N ASN A 309 12.47 -3.77 10.52
CA ASN A 309 13.45 -3.64 9.44
C ASN A 309 12.74 -3.68 8.07
N PRO A 310 11.98 -2.63 7.72
CA PRO A 310 11.24 -2.64 6.46
C PRO A 310 12.20 -2.57 5.27
N PRO A 311 12.04 -3.42 4.25
CA PRO A 311 12.94 -3.45 3.09
C PRO A 311 12.91 -2.17 2.24
N LEU A 312 11.87 -1.35 2.40
CA LEU A 312 11.72 -0.07 1.71
C LEU A 312 12.21 1.14 2.54
N LEU A 313 12.85 0.92 3.69
CA LEU A 313 13.19 1.99 4.65
C LEU A 313 13.97 3.15 4.02
N ASN A 314 15.07 2.84 3.32
CA ASN A 314 15.90 3.86 2.69
C ASN A 314 15.14 4.64 1.60
N LEU A 315 14.31 3.96 0.83
CA LEU A 315 13.46 4.58 -0.17
C LEU A 315 12.43 5.51 0.48
N MET A 316 11.79 5.07 1.57
CA MET A 316 10.83 5.90 2.33
C MET A 316 11.47 7.16 2.87
N VAL A 317 12.64 7.07 3.50
CA VAL A 317 13.33 8.24 4.06
C VAL A 317 13.75 9.21 2.96
N LYS A 318 14.26 8.69 1.85
CA LYS A 318 14.60 9.52 0.67
C LYS A 318 13.38 10.30 0.19
N ARG A 319 12.26 9.60 -0.08
CA ARG A 319 11.02 10.19 -0.60
C ARG A 319 10.38 11.17 0.38
N LEU A 320 10.45 10.89 1.70
CA LEU A 320 9.95 11.80 2.73
C LEU A 320 10.72 13.13 2.75
N ARG A 321 12.05 13.07 2.58
CA ARG A 321 12.89 14.28 2.49
C ARG A 321 12.62 15.06 1.21
N GLU A 322 12.53 14.38 0.06
CA GLU A 322 12.21 14.98 -1.24
C GLU A 322 10.84 15.67 -1.23
N ALA A 323 9.84 15.07 -0.56
CA ALA A 323 8.51 15.63 -0.39
C ALA A 323 8.42 16.71 0.72
N ASN A 324 9.52 17.12 1.31
CA ASN A 324 9.55 18.06 2.45
C ASN A 324 8.57 17.66 3.58
N GLY A 325 8.42 16.35 3.79
CA GLY A 325 7.51 15.76 4.77
C GLY A 325 8.05 15.78 6.19
N ASP A 326 7.34 15.09 7.07
CA ASP A 326 7.71 14.98 8.49
C ASP A 326 7.46 13.55 9.01
N ALA A 327 8.08 13.21 10.13
CA ALA A 327 7.87 11.95 10.81
C ALA A 327 7.55 12.19 12.30
N VAL A 328 6.51 11.51 12.80
CA VAL A 328 6.01 11.61 14.17
C VAL A 328 5.87 10.23 14.80
N ILE A 329 6.30 10.10 16.06
CA ILE A 329 6.07 8.89 16.86
C ILE A 329 5.05 9.15 17.95
N VAL A 330 4.27 8.13 18.27
CA VAL A 330 3.16 8.21 19.22
C VAL A 330 3.25 7.07 20.23
N GLU A 331 2.99 7.38 21.48
CA GLU A 331 2.96 6.47 22.60
C GLU A 331 1.71 5.58 22.56
N GLU A 332 1.83 4.33 23.06
CA GLU A 332 0.78 3.31 23.00
C GLU A 332 -0.53 3.76 23.69
N ASP A 333 -0.44 4.45 24.84
CA ASP A 333 -1.58 5.00 25.55
C ASP A 333 -2.33 6.08 24.73
N LYS A 334 -1.59 6.88 23.96
CA LYS A 334 -2.18 7.90 23.08
C LYS A 334 -2.85 7.27 21.88
N ILE A 335 -2.30 6.16 21.37
CA ILE A 335 -2.92 5.38 20.29
C ILE A 335 -4.25 4.77 20.78
N PHE A 336 -4.25 4.18 21.98
CA PHE A 336 -5.47 3.60 22.57
C PHE A 336 -6.54 4.67 22.81
N ASN A 337 -6.15 5.83 23.32
CA ASN A 337 -7.06 6.96 23.52
C ASN A 337 -7.66 7.45 22.20
N ALA A 338 -6.83 7.61 21.15
CA ALA A 338 -7.27 8.00 19.81
C ALA A 338 -8.22 6.96 19.18
N PHE A 339 -7.90 5.69 19.32
CA PHE A 339 -8.75 4.57 18.88
C PHE A 339 -10.13 4.63 19.55
N THR A 340 -10.16 4.81 20.89
CA THR A 340 -11.40 4.89 21.67
C THR A 340 -12.20 6.14 21.31
N GLU A 341 -11.54 7.27 21.13
CA GLU A 341 -12.17 8.52 20.72
C GLU A 341 -12.82 8.41 19.34
N LEU A 342 -12.10 7.87 18.34
CA LEU A 342 -12.64 7.64 17.01
C LEU A 342 -13.86 6.71 17.04
N ALA A 343 -13.79 5.60 17.79
CA ALA A 343 -14.90 4.67 17.93
C ALA A 343 -16.16 5.35 18.53
N ARG A 344 -16.00 6.15 19.59
CA ARG A 344 -17.09 6.91 20.22
C ARG A 344 -17.67 8.00 19.32
N LYS A 345 -16.94 8.41 18.27
CA LYS A 345 -17.40 9.33 17.23
C LYS A 345 -17.93 8.64 15.98
N GLY A 346 -18.10 7.31 16.03
CA GLY A 346 -18.66 6.51 14.93
C GLY A 346 -17.64 5.95 13.94
N PHE A 347 -16.34 6.19 14.13
CA PHE A 347 -15.28 5.66 13.26
C PHE A 347 -14.57 4.48 13.92
N PHE A 348 -15.11 3.26 13.73
CA PHE A 348 -14.54 2.06 14.30
C PHE A 348 -13.44 1.50 13.39
N VAL A 349 -12.22 1.92 13.65
CA VAL A 349 -11.02 1.55 12.89
C VAL A 349 -10.06 0.70 13.72
N GLU A 350 -9.11 0.01 13.12
CA GLU A 350 -8.06 -0.70 13.87
C GLU A 350 -7.09 0.28 14.56
N PRO A 351 -6.44 -0.09 15.68
CA PRO A 351 -5.48 0.77 16.39
C PRO A 351 -4.36 1.28 15.50
N SER A 352 -3.90 0.47 14.54
CA SER A 352 -2.90 0.87 13.53
C SER A 352 -3.36 2.07 12.70
N SER A 353 -4.64 2.19 12.45
CA SER A 353 -5.24 3.34 11.77
C SER A 353 -5.29 4.58 12.68
N ALA A 354 -5.57 4.39 13.97
CA ALA A 354 -5.69 5.47 14.95
C ALA A 354 -4.35 6.18 15.23
N VAL A 355 -3.20 5.57 14.89
CA VAL A 355 -1.87 6.19 15.05
C VAL A 355 -1.79 7.54 14.35
N ALA A 356 -2.36 7.68 13.15
CA ALA A 356 -2.34 8.93 12.40
C ALA A 356 -3.16 10.04 13.11
N TYR A 357 -4.31 9.69 13.68
CA TYR A 357 -5.12 10.63 14.45
C TYR A 357 -4.45 11.01 15.78
N ALA A 358 -3.79 10.07 16.46
CA ALA A 358 -3.01 10.35 17.65
C ALA A 358 -1.82 11.28 17.37
N ALA A 359 -1.13 11.10 16.23
CA ALA A 359 -0.04 11.97 15.79
C ALA A 359 -0.54 13.40 15.49
N TYR A 360 -1.68 13.53 14.81
CA TYR A 360 -2.34 14.81 14.57
C TYR A 360 -2.64 15.52 15.89
N ASN A 361 -3.27 14.84 16.85
CA ASN A 361 -3.60 15.40 18.16
C ASN A 361 -2.33 15.83 18.95
N LYS A 362 -1.23 15.10 18.80
CA LYS A 362 0.08 15.44 19.40
C LYS A 362 0.62 16.75 18.82
N GLN A 363 0.63 16.90 17.50
CA GLN A 363 1.14 18.10 16.82
C GLN A 363 0.24 19.33 17.02
N LEU A 364 -1.07 19.16 17.15
CA LEU A 364 -1.96 20.26 17.51
C LEU A 364 -1.64 20.85 18.88
N LYS A 365 -1.30 20.01 19.87
CA LYS A 365 -0.96 20.44 21.23
C LYS A 365 0.38 21.16 21.27
N SER A 366 1.36 20.76 20.47
CA SER A 366 2.68 21.39 20.38
C SER A 366 2.70 22.66 19.54
N LYS A 367 1.57 23.05 18.92
CA LYS A 367 1.45 24.18 17.97
C LYS A 367 2.31 24.06 16.71
N GLU A 368 2.83 22.87 16.43
CA GLU A 368 3.56 22.57 15.19
C GLU A 368 2.65 22.48 13.96
N SER A 369 1.35 22.32 14.19
CA SER A 369 0.30 22.42 13.19
C SER A 369 -0.40 23.76 13.35
N SER A 370 -0.49 24.56 12.30
CA SER A 370 -1.25 25.81 12.35
C SER A 370 -2.75 25.49 12.39
N LYS A 371 -3.52 26.36 13.09
CA LYS A 371 -4.99 26.21 13.13
C LYS A 371 -5.64 26.44 11.75
N CYS A 372 -4.86 26.79 10.74
CA CYS A 372 -5.33 27.15 9.40
C CYS A 372 -5.26 26.02 8.37
N ASP A 373 -4.56 24.93 8.67
CA ASP A 373 -4.23 23.90 7.67
C ASP A 373 -5.39 22.91 7.46
N LYS A 374 -5.92 22.82 6.23
CA LYS A 374 -6.78 21.69 5.85
C LYS A 374 -5.96 20.42 5.95
N THR A 375 -6.39 19.50 6.76
CA THR A 375 -5.68 18.24 7.05
C THR A 375 -6.55 17.06 6.65
N VAL A 376 -5.94 16.07 6.00
CA VAL A 376 -6.56 14.77 5.77
C VAL A 376 -5.85 13.71 6.59
N ILE A 377 -6.60 12.87 7.27
CA ILE A 377 -6.12 11.67 7.95
C ILE A 377 -6.66 10.44 7.23
N ILE A 378 -5.77 9.52 6.85
CA ILE A 378 -6.16 8.28 6.18
C ILE A 378 -6.48 7.22 7.24
N LEU A 379 -7.74 6.80 7.32
CA LEU A 379 -8.21 5.72 8.18
C LEU A 379 -8.13 4.40 7.40
N THR A 380 -7.13 3.58 7.71
CA THR A 380 -6.59 2.54 6.84
C THR A 380 -7.23 1.17 6.93
N GLY A 381 -7.72 0.77 8.09
CA GLY A 381 -8.28 -0.56 8.32
C GLY A 381 -9.42 -0.55 9.36
N THR A 382 -10.38 -1.44 9.15
CA THR A 382 -11.57 -1.55 10.01
C THR A 382 -11.27 -2.16 11.37
N GLY A 383 -11.91 -1.64 12.43
CA GLY A 383 -11.88 -2.15 13.78
C GLY A 383 -12.54 -3.54 13.95
N LEU A 384 -13.39 -3.95 13.00
CA LEU A 384 -14.03 -5.28 13.03
C LEU A 384 -13.04 -6.45 12.95
N LYS A 385 -11.80 -6.19 12.55
CA LYS A 385 -10.70 -7.17 12.51
C LYS A 385 -9.77 -7.12 13.71
N THR A 386 -10.03 -6.25 14.69
CA THR A 386 -9.23 -6.20 15.93
C THR A 386 -9.73 -7.22 16.95
N MET A 387 -8.80 -7.70 17.77
CA MET A 387 -9.11 -8.60 18.90
C MET A 387 -9.22 -7.84 20.22
N LEU A 388 -9.09 -6.51 20.20
CA LEU A 388 -9.24 -5.71 21.43
C LEU A 388 -10.67 -5.78 21.94
N LYS A 389 -10.79 -5.95 23.25
CA LYS A 389 -12.07 -5.89 23.95
C LYS A 389 -12.26 -4.51 24.56
N PRO A 390 -13.50 -4.00 24.64
CA PRO A 390 -13.79 -2.82 25.43
C PRO A 390 -13.34 -3.05 26.89
N SER A 391 -12.70 -2.06 27.49
CA SER A 391 -12.36 -2.04 28.93
C SER A 391 -13.58 -1.72 29.77
#